data_a70b3f94f2bab132399f40f6fa62d982
#
_entry.id   a70b3f94f2bab132399f40f6fa62d982
#
_cell.length_a   1.000
_cell.length_b   1.000
_cell.length_c   1.000
_cell.angle_alpha   90.00
_cell.angle_beta   90.00
_cell.angle_gamma   90.00
#
_symmetry.space_group_name_H-M   'P 1'
#
loop_
_entity.id
_entity.type
_entity.pdbx_description
1 polymer ?
#
loop_
_entity_poly.entity_id
_entity_poly.type
_entity_poly.pdbx_seq_one_letter_code
_entity_poly.pdbx_strand_id
1 'polypeptide(L)'
;MNDCIGGYHLNPWTCGIAKFNAILATHLDVPVVGIRAVELGSYRRPLLSIKLSEFTPADAADLDDWIRAHAGQFDVFLHAFDGTDVEQRLVASAARVYCGNSELYSQLSPMRRDIQELFCPGTILNPQRFERTDLSVFTFGMAHKIQVPLYRRLRDLLDATGRSYSVYVSTALHENTSFDGSFVVRFEELQSIFNGQVYFMGYLSDTAVFNHLMECTFLAAFFEKGLRANNTTVNAAMESGCAVITNLDEHSPDGLVHLQNVIDINRCERLPDGEQIQRIGRAAREIAQGRYGWDHLVAHLRPVVRA
;
A
#
# COMPACT_ATOMS: atom_id res chain seq x y z
N MET A 1 6.99 28.60 18.41
CA MET A 1 6.48 27.60 17.48
C MET A 1 7.68 26.91 16.88
N ASN A 2 7.64 25.59 16.69
CA ASN A 2 8.73 24.87 16.00
C ASN A 2 8.74 25.27 14.53
N ASP A 3 9.94 25.38 13.94
CA ASP A 3 10.14 25.82 12.56
C ASP A 3 10.65 24.72 11.63
N CYS A 4 10.98 23.56 12.18
CA CYS A 4 11.16 22.30 11.45
C CYS A 4 11.01 21.08 12.36
N ILE A 5 10.94 19.89 11.77
CA ILE A 5 11.03 18.61 12.47
C ILE A 5 12.33 17.93 12.05
N GLY A 6 13.22 17.71 13.02
CA GLY A 6 14.45 16.96 12.84
C GLY A 6 14.20 15.46 13.01
N GLY A 7 14.50 14.66 11.99
CA GLY A 7 14.36 13.21 12.01
C GLY A 7 15.64 12.49 11.59
N TYR A 8 15.90 11.30 12.16
CA TYR A 8 17.07 10.50 11.78
C TYR A 8 16.84 9.79 10.44
N HIS A 9 15.71 9.10 10.30
CA HIS A 9 15.25 8.54 9.04
C HIS A 9 14.26 9.49 8.37
N LEU A 10 14.39 9.69 7.06
CA LEU A 10 13.56 10.63 6.31
C LEU A 10 12.56 9.94 5.37
N ASN A 11 12.76 8.65 5.11
CA ASN A 11 11.87 7.91 4.20
C ASN A 11 10.62 7.39 4.95
N PRO A 12 9.43 7.98 4.72
CA PRO A 12 8.20 7.60 5.42
C PRO A 12 7.65 6.22 5.02
N TRP A 13 8.19 5.61 3.98
CA TRP A 13 7.78 4.29 3.51
C TRP A 13 8.54 3.14 4.18
N THR A 14 9.69 3.44 4.79
CA THR A 14 10.56 2.43 5.42
C THR A 14 10.69 2.58 6.93
N CYS A 15 10.25 3.71 7.48
CA CYS A 15 10.37 4.00 8.92
C CYS A 15 9.09 4.64 9.47
N GLY A 16 8.54 4.04 10.53
CA GLY A 16 7.32 4.53 11.20
C GLY A 16 7.47 5.92 11.81
N ILE A 17 8.66 6.25 12.36
CA ILE A 17 8.95 7.59 12.92
C ILE A 17 9.04 8.61 11.78
N ALA A 18 9.71 8.28 10.67
CA ALA A 18 9.75 9.16 9.50
C ALA A 18 8.34 9.43 8.94
N LYS A 19 7.46 8.41 8.97
CA LYS A 19 6.06 8.56 8.57
C LYS A 19 5.27 9.47 9.51
N PHE A 20 5.43 9.29 10.81
CA PHE A 20 4.86 10.19 11.83
C PHE A 20 5.35 11.63 11.61
N ASN A 21 6.65 11.83 11.41
CA ASN A 21 7.25 13.14 11.18
C ASN A 21 6.71 13.83 9.92
N ALA A 22 6.55 13.09 8.82
CA ALA A 22 6.00 13.62 7.57
C ALA A 22 4.55 14.10 7.73
N ILE A 23 3.73 13.36 8.46
CA ILE A 23 2.33 13.73 8.74
C ILE A 23 2.28 14.93 9.68
N LEU A 24 3.05 14.90 10.78
CA LEU A 24 3.12 16.00 11.74
C LEU A 24 3.58 17.29 11.08
N ALA A 25 4.60 17.22 10.22
CA ALA A 25 5.12 18.35 9.46
C ALA A 25 4.05 19.01 8.58
N THR A 26 3.23 18.18 7.92
CA THR A 26 2.09 18.67 7.12
C THR A 26 1.07 19.43 7.98
N HIS A 27 0.79 18.93 9.18
CA HIS A 27 -0.16 19.60 10.09
C HIS A 27 0.41 20.88 10.73
N LEU A 28 1.71 20.96 10.92
CA LEU A 28 2.39 22.13 11.48
C LEU A 28 2.82 23.15 10.42
N ASP A 29 2.73 22.79 9.14
CA ASP A 29 3.21 23.59 8.00
C ASP A 29 4.72 23.92 8.12
N VAL A 30 5.53 22.89 8.42
CA VAL A 30 6.98 22.99 8.57
C VAL A 30 7.70 21.87 7.81
N PRO A 31 8.96 22.05 7.41
CA PRO A 31 9.72 20.99 6.74
C PRO A 31 10.17 19.89 7.72
N VAL A 32 10.36 18.68 7.19
CA VAL A 32 11.14 17.62 7.82
C VAL A 32 12.57 17.71 7.30
N VAL A 33 13.54 17.71 8.20
CA VAL A 33 14.97 17.82 7.87
C VAL A 33 15.77 16.71 8.54
N GLY A 34 16.92 16.39 7.98
CA GLY A 34 17.86 15.45 8.61
C GLY A 34 18.41 16.01 9.92
N ILE A 35 18.58 15.15 10.91
CA ILE A 35 19.05 15.55 12.24
C ILE A 35 20.54 15.91 12.27
N ARG A 36 21.24 15.80 11.14
CA ARG A 36 22.67 16.16 11.05
C ARG A 36 22.86 17.66 11.30
N ALA A 37 23.85 18.00 12.07
CA ALA A 37 24.09 19.33 12.61
C ALA A 37 24.02 20.48 11.58
N VAL A 38 24.47 20.25 10.35
CA VAL A 38 24.48 21.26 9.27
C VAL A 38 23.05 21.68 8.85
N GLU A 39 22.09 20.75 8.87
CA GLU A 39 20.71 21.03 8.47
C GLU A 39 19.93 21.71 9.59
N LEU A 40 20.13 21.29 10.84
CA LEU A 40 19.46 21.88 12.00
C LEU A 40 19.90 23.31 12.30
N GLY A 41 21.15 23.66 12.01
CA GLY A 41 21.73 24.99 12.28
C GLY A 41 21.04 26.16 11.56
N SER A 42 20.22 25.87 10.56
CA SER A 42 19.43 26.88 9.84
C SER A 42 18.11 27.23 10.52
N TYR A 43 17.73 26.51 11.58
CA TYR A 43 16.43 26.65 12.26
C TYR A 43 16.60 27.17 13.69
N ARG A 44 15.64 27.98 14.11
CA ARG A 44 15.68 28.64 15.44
C ARG A 44 15.15 27.76 16.56
N ARG A 45 14.19 26.90 16.25
CA ARG A 45 13.53 26.05 17.23
C ARG A 45 13.07 24.73 16.61
N PRO A 46 13.98 23.81 16.27
CA PRO A 46 13.62 22.50 15.74
C PRO A 46 12.89 21.66 16.79
N LEU A 47 11.96 20.80 16.33
CA LEU A 47 11.44 19.68 17.09
C LEU A 47 12.22 18.43 16.69
N LEU A 48 13.04 17.89 17.58
CA LEU A 48 13.74 16.63 17.36
C LEU A 48 12.80 15.47 17.67
N SER A 49 12.35 14.75 16.65
CA SER A 49 11.46 13.60 16.79
C SER A 49 12.24 12.32 16.49
N ILE A 50 12.70 11.63 17.52
CA ILE A 50 13.78 10.66 17.43
C ILE A 50 13.67 9.46 18.37
N LYS A 51 14.44 8.42 18.01
CA LYS A 51 14.78 7.26 18.82
C LYS A 51 16.27 7.03 18.70
N LEU A 52 17.00 7.31 19.78
CA LEU A 52 18.47 7.30 19.76
C LEU A 52 19.07 5.92 19.50
N SER A 53 18.41 4.84 19.89
CA SER A 53 18.91 3.47 19.64
C SER A 53 19.02 3.11 18.15
N GLU A 54 18.50 3.95 17.24
CA GLU A 54 18.66 3.79 15.80
C GLU A 54 19.89 4.51 15.23
N PHE A 55 20.56 5.33 16.04
CA PHE A 55 21.71 6.14 15.61
C PHE A 55 22.99 5.30 15.57
N THR A 56 23.86 5.62 14.60
CA THR A 56 25.23 5.15 14.70
C THR A 56 25.96 5.87 15.85
N PRO A 57 27.03 5.29 16.42
CA PRO A 57 27.82 5.96 17.47
C PRO A 57 28.36 7.33 17.05
N ALA A 58 28.72 7.50 15.78
CA ALA A 58 29.21 8.78 15.24
C ALA A 58 28.07 9.81 15.17
N ASP A 59 26.90 9.44 14.63
CA ASP A 59 25.75 10.35 14.56
C ASP A 59 25.24 10.73 15.96
N ALA A 60 25.31 9.82 16.93
CA ALA A 60 24.96 10.12 18.33
C ALA A 60 25.94 11.10 18.98
N ALA A 61 27.23 11.00 18.67
CA ALA A 61 28.26 11.94 19.16
C ALA A 61 28.07 13.34 18.54
N ASP A 62 27.82 13.40 17.24
CA ASP A 62 27.55 14.66 16.53
C ASP A 62 26.27 15.35 17.08
N LEU A 63 25.24 14.56 17.38
CA LEU A 63 24.04 15.08 18.02
C LEU A 63 24.32 15.59 19.44
N ASP A 64 25.14 14.89 20.22
CA ASP A 64 25.51 15.29 21.58
C ASP A 64 26.26 16.67 21.58
N ASP A 65 27.17 16.87 20.65
CA ASP A 65 27.86 18.14 20.49
C ASP A 65 26.89 19.27 20.09
N TRP A 66 25.96 18.98 19.19
CA TRP A 66 24.91 19.93 18.79
C TRP A 66 23.98 20.29 19.97
N ILE A 67 23.55 19.31 20.78
CA ILE A 67 22.73 19.52 22.00
C ILE A 67 23.44 20.48 22.98
N ARG A 68 24.74 20.28 23.21
CA ARG A 68 25.54 21.14 24.11
C ARG A 68 25.56 22.57 23.63
N ALA A 69 25.66 22.78 22.33
CA ALA A 69 25.73 24.10 21.72
C ALA A 69 24.36 24.83 21.69
N HIS A 70 23.25 24.10 21.72
CA HIS A 70 21.91 24.65 21.50
C HIS A 70 20.94 24.42 22.68
N ALA A 71 21.44 24.24 23.90
CA ALA A 71 20.63 24.01 25.07
C ALA A 71 19.51 25.08 25.22
N GLY A 72 18.27 24.63 25.43
CA GLY A 72 17.09 25.48 25.55
C GLY A 72 16.53 26.01 24.22
N GLN A 73 17.15 25.72 23.09
CA GLN A 73 16.73 26.23 21.77
C GLN A 73 15.95 25.23 20.92
N PHE A 74 15.73 24.01 21.40
CA PHE A 74 15.00 22.97 20.69
C PHE A 74 13.96 22.28 21.58
N ASP A 75 12.98 21.67 20.95
CA ASP A 75 12.03 20.77 21.60
C ASP A 75 12.36 19.31 21.19
N VAL A 76 11.96 18.32 21.99
CA VAL A 76 12.17 16.92 21.68
C VAL A 76 10.88 16.10 21.83
N PHE A 77 10.62 15.22 20.88
CA PHE A 77 9.64 14.15 20.96
C PHE A 77 10.38 12.82 20.94
N LEU A 78 10.35 12.11 22.08
CA LEU A 78 11.02 10.83 22.22
C LEU A 78 10.07 9.68 21.88
N HIS A 79 10.56 8.78 21.02
CA HIS A 79 9.87 7.53 20.67
C HIS A 79 10.39 6.32 21.47
N ALA A 80 11.56 6.42 22.09
CA ALA A 80 12.12 5.45 23.04
C ALA A 80 13.12 6.18 23.96
N PHE A 81 13.47 5.55 25.08
CA PHE A 81 14.47 6.06 26.03
C PHE A 81 15.17 4.87 26.71
N ASP A 82 16.46 4.73 26.45
CA ASP A 82 17.31 3.66 26.99
C ASP A 82 18.19 4.14 28.16
N GLY A 83 18.10 5.43 28.53
CA GLY A 83 18.80 6.03 29.65
C GLY A 83 20.28 6.30 29.41
N THR A 84 20.69 6.40 28.15
CA THR A 84 22.08 6.74 27.79
C THR A 84 22.43 8.19 28.20
N ASP A 85 23.72 8.50 28.35
CA ASP A 85 24.18 9.84 28.73
C ASP A 85 23.72 10.92 27.72
N VAL A 86 23.66 10.56 26.44
CA VAL A 86 23.18 11.46 25.38
C VAL A 86 21.68 11.72 25.52
N GLU A 87 20.88 10.68 25.77
CA GLU A 87 19.43 10.83 26.00
C GLU A 87 19.13 11.65 27.25
N GLN A 88 19.85 11.38 28.35
CA GLN A 88 19.70 12.15 29.59
C GLN A 88 19.99 13.63 29.34
N ARG A 89 21.07 13.92 28.61
CA ARG A 89 21.45 15.29 28.25
C ARG A 89 20.45 15.95 27.31
N LEU A 90 19.93 15.19 26.33
CA LEU A 90 18.89 15.63 25.42
C LEU A 90 17.65 16.08 26.19
N VAL A 91 17.17 15.26 27.12
CA VAL A 91 16.02 15.58 27.98
C VAL A 91 16.28 16.79 28.87
N ALA A 92 17.46 16.89 29.46
CA ALA A 92 17.83 17.99 30.35
C ALA A 92 17.97 19.32 29.58
N SER A 93 18.46 19.29 28.34
CA SER A 93 18.79 20.50 27.56
C SER A 93 17.63 20.98 26.67
N ALA A 94 16.61 20.16 26.38
CA ALA A 94 15.49 20.57 25.56
C ALA A 94 14.63 21.64 26.23
N ALA A 95 14.08 22.58 25.48
CA ALA A 95 13.12 23.57 26.00
C ALA A 95 11.80 22.91 26.43
N ARG A 96 11.32 21.91 25.65
CA ARG A 96 10.15 21.09 25.96
C ARG A 96 10.44 19.63 25.61
N VAL A 97 9.86 18.73 26.41
CA VAL A 97 10.02 17.28 26.19
C VAL A 97 8.62 16.66 26.07
N TYR A 98 8.45 15.91 24.98
CA TYR A 98 7.25 15.16 24.68
C TYR A 98 7.59 13.67 24.59
N CYS A 99 6.63 12.82 24.96
CA CYS A 99 6.69 11.38 24.77
C CYS A 99 5.33 10.83 24.32
N GLY A 100 5.33 9.69 23.63
CA GLY A 100 4.14 9.14 23.01
C GLY A 100 3.35 8.12 23.85
N ASN A 101 3.82 7.79 25.08
CA ASN A 101 3.18 6.80 25.94
C ASN A 101 3.54 6.97 27.40
N SER A 102 2.73 6.35 28.27
CA SER A 102 2.86 6.43 29.74
C SER A 102 4.08 5.73 30.29
N GLU A 103 4.62 4.72 29.62
CA GLU A 103 5.86 4.07 30.03
C GLU A 103 7.04 5.03 29.94
N LEU A 104 7.21 5.69 28.78
CA LEU A 104 8.22 6.73 28.62
C LEU A 104 8.01 7.89 29.59
N TYR A 105 6.76 8.33 29.77
CA TYR A 105 6.46 9.36 30.77
C TYR A 105 6.94 8.95 32.17
N SER A 106 6.69 7.72 32.57
CA SER A 106 7.11 7.23 33.88
C SER A 106 8.64 7.16 34.03
N GLN A 107 9.37 6.85 32.95
CA GLN A 107 10.82 6.85 32.93
C GLN A 107 11.44 8.26 32.98
N LEU A 108 10.81 9.21 32.31
CA LEU A 108 11.32 10.57 32.14
C LEU A 108 10.89 11.53 33.27
N SER A 109 9.72 11.33 33.86
CA SER A 109 9.15 12.22 34.90
C SER A 109 10.02 12.37 36.18
N PRO A 110 10.83 11.38 36.60
CA PRO A 110 11.79 11.58 37.69
C PRO A 110 12.92 12.56 37.33
N MET A 111 13.26 12.68 36.04
CA MET A 111 14.34 13.56 35.56
C MET A 111 13.87 15.00 35.37
N ARG A 112 12.58 15.18 34.98
CA ARG A 112 12.03 16.46 34.63
C ARG A 112 10.51 16.49 34.84
N ARG A 113 9.98 17.52 35.49
CA ARG A 113 8.55 17.60 35.88
C ARG A 113 7.61 18.10 34.79
N ASP A 114 8.11 18.78 33.77
CA ASP A 114 7.33 19.42 32.69
C ASP A 114 7.24 18.60 31.42
N ILE A 115 7.44 17.29 31.53
CA ILE A 115 7.26 16.35 30.41
C ILE A 115 5.77 16.23 30.07
N GLN A 116 5.47 16.21 28.78
CA GLN A 116 4.12 16.05 28.28
C GLN A 116 3.98 14.72 27.57
N GLU A 117 3.06 13.89 28.05
CA GLU A 117 2.60 12.70 27.34
C GLU A 117 1.58 13.12 26.28
N LEU A 118 1.82 12.77 25.02
CA LEU A 118 0.97 13.09 23.90
C LEU A 118 0.53 11.81 23.18
N PHE A 119 -0.74 11.71 22.89
CA PHE A 119 -1.27 10.63 22.08
C PHE A 119 -0.77 10.73 20.64
N CYS A 120 -0.23 9.63 20.09
CA CYS A 120 0.20 9.55 18.70
C CYS A 120 -0.97 9.09 17.82
N PRO A 121 -1.49 9.94 16.91
CA PRO A 121 -2.56 9.56 16.01
C PRO A 121 -2.13 8.48 15.00
N GLY A 122 -3.09 7.89 14.31
CA GLY A 122 -2.83 6.94 13.24
C GLY A 122 -1.98 7.54 12.11
N THR A 123 -1.02 6.77 11.63
CA THR A 123 -0.03 7.22 10.63
C THR A 123 -0.32 6.64 9.25
N ILE A 124 -1.49 6.92 8.69
CA ILE A 124 -1.80 6.59 7.31
C ILE A 124 -1.49 7.80 6.44
N LEU A 125 -0.47 7.67 5.57
CA LEU A 125 -0.19 8.68 4.56
C LEU A 125 -1.25 8.55 3.44
N ASN A 126 -2.28 9.37 3.54
CA ASN A 126 -3.30 9.47 2.51
C ASN A 126 -3.48 10.94 2.11
N PRO A 127 -3.04 11.35 0.91
CA PRO A 127 -3.24 12.72 0.42
C PRO A 127 -4.72 13.10 0.29
N GLN A 128 -5.61 12.11 0.21
CA GLN A 128 -7.06 12.28 0.13
C GLN A 128 -7.76 12.27 1.51
N ARG A 129 -7.02 12.47 2.59
CA ARG A 129 -7.55 12.59 3.96
C ARG A 129 -8.37 11.38 4.41
N PHE A 130 -7.87 10.17 4.14
CA PHE A 130 -8.52 8.89 4.47
C PHE A 130 -9.81 8.59 3.68
N GLU A 131 -10.02 9.24 2.56
CA GLU A 131 -11.08 8.89 1.62
C GLU A 131 -10.71 7.62 0.85
N ARG A 132 -11.71 6.77 0.61
CA ARG A 132 -11.53 5.61 -0.27
C ARG A 132 -11.39 6.10 -1.70
N THR A 133 -10.54 5.42 -2.49
CA THR A 133 -10.52 5.66 -3.93
C THR A 133 -11.84 5.20 -4.56
N ASP A 134 -12.28 5.92 -5.59
CA ASP A 134 -13.55 5.63 -6.28
C ASP A 134 -13.55 4.28 -6.98
N LEU A 135 -12.37 3.88 -7.49
CA LEU A 135 -12.18 2.62 -8.20
C LEU A 135 -11.05 1.83 -7.56
N SER A 136 -11.25 0.52 -7.47
CA SER A 136 -10.22 -0.42 -7.03
C SER A 136 -10.08 -1.54 -8.06
N VAL A 137 -8.85 -1.76 -8.49
CA VAL A 137 -8.49 -2.85 -9.41
C VAL A 137 -7.66 -3.86 -8.66
N PHE A 138 -8.04 -5.11 -8.69
CA PHE A 138 -7.27 -6.20 -8.12
C PHE A 138 -6.70 -7.08 -9.23
N THR A 139 -5.49 -7.58 -9.05
CA THR A 139 -4.88 -8.59 -9.90
C THR A 139 -4.09 -9.56 -9.03
N PHE A 140 -4.18 -10.85 -9.34
CA PHE A 140 -3.44 -11.88 -8.62
C PHE A 140 -3.00 -13.00 -9.57
N GLY A 141 -1.94 -13.68 -9.21
CA GLY A 141 -1.36 -14.77 -9.98
C GLY A 141 0.14 -14.63 -10.16
N MET A 142 0.72 -15.35 -11.10
CA MET A 142 2.17 -15.36 -11.32
C MET A 142 2.64 -14.09 -12.03
N ALA A 143 3.66 -13.45 -11.50
CA ALA A 143 4.18 -12.17 -11.98
C ALA A 143 4.68 -12.22 -13.44
N HIS A 144 5.29 -13.32 -13.88
CA HIS A 144 5.76 -13.48 -15.27
C HIS A 144 4.62 -13.45 -16.30
N LYS A 145 3.37 -13.64 -15.86
CA LYS A 145 2.19 -13.58 -16.73
C LYS A 145 1.63 -12.16 -16.89
N ILE A 146 2.17 -11.18 -16.18
CA ILE A 146 1.72 -9.78 -16.27
C ILE A 146 2.00 -9.22 -17.67
N GLN A 147 0.94 -8.85 -18.39
CA GLN A 147 0.99 -8.29 -19.74
C GLN A 147 1.07 -6.76 -19.68
N VAL A 148 2.27 -6.23 -19.47
CA VAL A 148 2.54 -4.80 -19.28
C VAL A 148 1.86 -3.87 -20.30
N PRO A 149 1.82 -4.17 -21.62
CA PRO A 149 1.15 -3.31 -22.59
C PRO A 149 -0.36 -3.15 -22.31
N LEU A 150 -1.02 -4.21 -21.83
CA LEU A 150 -2.45 -4.18 -21.52
C LEU A 150 -2.74 -3.41 -20.22
N TYR A 151 -1.79 -3.42 -19.26
CA TYR A 151 -1.89 -2.57 -18.07
C TYR A 151 -1.70 -1.08 -18.41
N ARG A 152 -0.90 -0.73 -19.41
CA ARG A 152 -0.84 0.66 -19.91
C ARG A 152 -2.19 1.11 -20.48
N ARG A 153 -2.82 0.26 -21.29
CA ARG A 153 -4.16 0.55 -21.80
C ARG A 153 -5.20 0.67 -20.68
N LEU A 154 -5.12 -0.20 -19.65
CA LEU A 154 -5.97 -0.11 -18.47
C LEU A 154 -5.79 1.22 -17.74
N ARG A 155 -4.53 1.67 -17.56
CA ARG A 155 -4.24 2.97 -16.97
C ARG A 155 -4.91 4.09 -17.76
N ASP A 156 -4.79 4.11 -19.09
CA ASP A 156 -5.39 5.13 -19.94
C ASP A 156 -6.93 5.17 -19.79
N LEU A 157 -7.56 4.01 -19.65
CA LEU A 157 -8.99 3.90 -19.38
C LEU A 157 -9.38 4.40 -18.00
N LEU A 158 -8.59 4.11 -16.97
CA LEU A 158 -8.81 4.57 -15.60
C LEU A 158 -8.66 6.10 -15.53
N ASP A 159 -7.58 6.64 -16.08
CA ASP A 159 -7.32 8.09 -16.14
C ASP A 159 -8.43 8.83 -16.86
N ALA A 160 -8.96 8.26 -17.96
CA ALA A 160 -10.07 8.84 -18.72
C ALA A 160 -11.39 8.93 -17.93
N THR A 161 -11.53 8.21 -16.81
CA THR A 161 -12.70 8.35 -15.94
C THR A 161 -12.71 9.64 -15.14
N GLY A 162 -11.56 10.26 -14.92
CA GLY A 162 -11.38 11.39 -13.99
C GLY A 162 -11.59 11.06 -12.51
N ARG A 163 -11.72 9.77 -12.17
CA ARG A 163 -11.96 9.26 -10.82
C ARG A 163 -10.65 8.80 -10.18
N SER A 164 -10.58 8.88 -8.86
CA SER A 164 -9.46 8.30 -8.12
C SER A 164 -9.48 6.77 -8.20
N TYR A 165 -8.29 6.14 -8.27
CA TYR A 165 -8.21 4.68 -8.31
C TYR A 165 -6.99 4.14 -7.57
N SER A 166 -7.05 2.85 -7.20
CA SER A 166 -5.94 2.09 -6.64
C SER A 166 -5.86 0.73 -7.34
N VAL A 167 -4.64 0.27 -7.61
CA VAL A 167 -4.36 -1.04 -8.21
C VAL A 167 -3.65 -1.92 -7.19
N TYR A 168 -4.24 -3.04 -6.82
CA TYR A 168 -3.71 -3.99 -5.86
C TYR A 168 -3.17 -5.22 -6.58
N VAL A 169 -1.91 -5.57 -6.33
CA VAL A 169 -1.22 -6.68 -6.99
C VAL A 169 -0.80 -7.71 -5.95
N SER A 170 -1.32 -8.93 -6.08
CA SER A 170 -0.87 -10.09 -5.32
C SER A 170 -0.11 -11.05 -6.24
N THR A 171 0.93 -11.69 -5.73
CA THR A 171 1.70 -12.69 -6.47
C THR A 171 1.51 -14.08 -5.90
N ALA A 172 1.60 -15.11 -6.76
CA ALA A 172 1.66 -16.49 -6.32
C ALA A 172 3.09 -16.86 -5.89
N LEU A 173 3.20 -17.83 -4.98
CA LEU A 173 4.46 -18.49 -4.65
C LEU A 173 4.67 -19.68 -5.61
N HIS A 174 5.93 -19.95 -5.96
CA HIS A 174 6.33 -21.21 -6.59
C HIS A 174 6.36 -22.36 -5.56
N GLU A 175 6.29 -23.60 -6.03
CA GLU A 175 6.29 -24.81 -5.20
C GLU A 175 7.37 -24.85 -4.09
N ASN A 176 8.50 -24.18 -4.28
CA ASN A 176 9.59 -24.13 -3.32
C ASN A 176 9.58 -22.89 -2.41
N THR A 177 8.43 -22.24 -2.24
CA THR A 177 8.26 -21.06 -1.38
C THR A 177 9.15 -19.86 -1.71
N SER A 178 9.77 -19.83 -2.88
CA SER A 178 10.52 -18.66 -3.33
C SER A 178 9.61 -17.67 -4.08
N PHE A 179 9.81 -16.39 -3.82
CA PHE A 179 9.23 -15.36 -4.65
C PHE A 179 9.72 -15.50 -6.09
N ASP A 180 8.80 -15.36 -7.04
CA ASP A 180 9.15 -15.23 -8.45
C ASP A 180 10.05 -14.00 -8.63
N GLY A 181 11.33 -14.21 -8.96
CA GLY A 181 12.29 -13.11 -9.14
C GLY A 181 11.90 -12.10 -10.24
N SER A 182 11.04 -12.51 -11.16
CA SER A 182 10.46 -11.60 -12.16
C SER A 182 9.47 -10.59 -11.56
N PHE A 183 8.99 -10.82 -10.32
CA PHE A 183 8.01 -9.96 -9.67
C PHE A 183 8.52 -8.54 -9.49
N VAL A 184 9.75 -8.36 -9.01
CA VAL A 184 10.31 -7.03 -8.73
C VAL A 184 10.30 -6.16 -9.99
N VAL A 185 10.80 -6.69 -11.10
CA VAL A 185 10.84 -5.98 -12.38
C VAL A 185 9.43 -5.63 -12.87
N ARG A 186 8.50 -6.59 -12.81
CA ARG A 186 7.11 -6.35 -13.22
C ARG A 186 6.39 -5.34 -12.34
N PHE A 187 6.66 -5.38 -11.04
CA PHE A 187 6.09 -4.42 -10.10
C PHE A 187 6.62 -3.00 -10.32
N GLU A 188 7.92 -2.84 -10.56
CA GLU A 188 8.52 -1.54 -10.92
C GLU A 188 7.92 -0.98 -12.22
N GLU A 189 7.72 -1.83 -13.24
CA GLU A 189 7.04 -1.43 -14.48
C GLU A 189 5.61 -0.95 -14.20
N LEU A 190 4.84 -1.66 -13.37
CA LEU A 190 3.49 -1.26 -13.00
C LEU A 190 3.48 0.03 -12.18
N GLN A 191 4.40 0.19 -11.23
CA GLN A 191 4.53 1.45 -10.46
C GLN A 191 4.78 2.64 -11.37
N SER A 192 5.65 2.48 -12.37
CA SER A 192 5.92 3.52 -13.37
C SER A 192 4.69 3.84 -14.22
N ILE A 193 3.91 2.82 -14.62
CA ILE A 193 2.70 2.99 -15.43
C ILE A 193 1.63 3.77 -14.67
N PHE A 194 1.38 3.40 -13.41
CA PHE A 194 0.28 3.94 -12.61
C PHE A 194 0.69 5.09 -11.67
N ASN A 195 1.87 5.68 -11.85
CA ASN A 195 2.36 6.81 -11.06
C ASN A 195 2.26 6.58 -9.54
N GLY A 196 2.62 5.39 -9.08
CA GLY A 196 2.58 5.02 -7.65
C GLY A 196 1.21 4.63 -7.11
N GLN A 197 0.16 4.58 -7.93
CA GLN A 197 -1.18 4.09 -7.53
C GLN A 197 -1.27 2.54 -7.49
N VAL A 198 -0.14 1.84 -7.46
CA VAL A 198 -0.03 0.37 -7.38
C VAL A 198 0.51 -0.03 -6.03
N TYR A 199 -0.17 -1.01 -5.41
CA TYR A 199 0.16 -1.51 -4.08
C TYR A 199 0.40 -3.02 -4.14
N PHE A 200 1.58 -3.43 -3.66
CA PHE A 200 1.91 -4.84 -3.56
C PHE A 200 1.35 -5.45 -2.28
N MET A 201 0.53 -6.49 -2.44
CA MET A 201 -0.17 -7.16 -1.34
C MET A 201 0.55 -8.43 -0.84
N GLY A 202 1.67 -8.81 -1.48
CA GLY A 202 2.33 -10.06 -1.19
C GLY A 202 1.57 -11.29 -1.68
N TYR A 203 1.86 -12.44 -1.06
CA TYR A 203 1.07 -13.66 -1.24
C TYR A 203 -0.19 -13.57 -0.36
N LEU A 204 -1.33 -13.85 -0.96
CA LEU A 204 -2.61 -13.89 -0.28
C LEU A 204 -3.17 -15.32 -0.25
N SER A 205 -3.73 -15.72 0.88
CA SER A 205 -4.52 -16.97 0.98
C SER A 205 -5.81 -16.85 0.17
N ASP A 206 -6.43 -17.99 -0.17
CA ASP A 206 -7.68 -18.03 -0.92
C ASP A 206 -8.80 -17.19 -0.27
N THR A 207 -8.90 -17.20 1.06
CA THR A 207 -9.86 -16.37 1.79
C THR A 207 -9.59 -14.88 1.59
N ALA A 208 -8.32 -14.46 1.62
CA ALA A 208 -7.96 -13.06 1.39
C ALA A 208 -8.21 -12.66 -0.07
N VAL A 209 -7.87 -13.52 -1.03
CA VAL A 209 -8.20 -13.30 -2.45
C VAL A 209 -9.71 -13.13 -2.64
N PHE A 210 -10.51 -14.03 -2.04
CA PHE A 210 -11.98 -13.94 -2.10
C PHE A 210 -12.48 -12.60 -1.55
N ASN A 211 -12.00 -12.16 -0.38
CA ASN A 211 -12.40 -10.89 0.21
C ASN A 211 -12.07 -9.71 -0.72
N HIS A 212 -10.90 -9.70 -1.33
CA HIS A 212 -10.53 -8.67 -2.31
C HIS A 212 -11.43 -8.69 -3.55
N LEU A 213 -11.79 -9.88 -4.06
CA LEU A 213 -12.70 -10.02 -5.19
C LEU A 213 -14.12 -9.51 -4.88
N MET A 214 -14.56 -9.66 -3.63
CA MET A 214 -15.88 -9.15 -3.18
C MET A 214 -15.92 -7.62 -3.02
N GLU A 215 -14.77 -6.99 -2.78
CA GLU A 215 -14.68 -5.56 -2.46
C GLU A 215 -14.14 -4.70 -3.60
N CYS A 216 -13.35 -5.26 -4.52
CA CYS A 216 -12.78 -4.50 -5.63
C CYS A 216 -13.82 -4.17 -6.70
N THR A 217 -13.60 -3.05 -7.39
CA THR A 217 -14.43 -2.66 -8.53
C THR A 217 -14.22 -3.59 -9.71
N PHE A 218 -12.96 -3.95 -9.97
CA PHE A 218 -12.58 -4.81 -11.09
C PHE A 218 -11.51 -5.83 -10.67
N LEU A 219 -11.59 -7.04 -11.23
CA LEU A 219 -10.40 -7.85 -11.44
C LEU A 219 -9.80 -7.50 -12.80
N ALA A 220 -8.49 -7.26 -12.87
CA ALA A 220 -7.73 -7.18 -14.12
C ALA A 220 -6.86 -8.43 -14.29
N ALA A 221 -7.08 -9.18 -15.35
CA ALA A 221 -6.28 -10.35 -15.69
C ALA A 221 -6.10 -10.46 -17.21
N PHE A 222 -4.85 -10.33 -17.66
CA PHE A 222 -4.52 -10.32 -19.08
C PHE A 222 -3.62 -11.51 -19.44
N PHE A 223 -3.79 -12.02 -20.64
CA PHE A 223 -3.11 -13.21 -21.12
C PHE A 223 -2.48 -12.96 -22.49
N GLU A 224 -1.32 -13.57 -22.72
CA GLU A 224 -0.58 -13.41 -23.98
C GLU A 224 -1.42 -13.77 -25.21
N LYS A 225 -2.20 -14.85 -25.11
CA LYS A 225 -3.05 -15.38 -26.19
C LYS A 225 -4.54 -15.22 -25.94
N GLY A 226 -4.94 -14.22 -25.13
CA GLY A 226 -6.34 -14.06 -24.73
C GLY A 226 -6.79 -15.04 -23.63
N LEU A 227 -7.98 -14.77 -23.09
CA LEU A 227 -8.59 -15.58 -22.03
C LEU A 227 -8.95 -16.99 -22.54
N ARG A 228 -8.70 -17.99 -21.72
CA ARG A 228 -9.07 -19.39 -21.94
C ARG A 228 -9.97 -19.92 -20.83
N ALA A 229 -10.76 -20.94 -21.11
CA ALA A 229 -11.67 -21.57 -20.15
C ALA A 229 -10.96 -22.08 -18.87
N ASN A 230 -9.70 -22.46 -18.96
CA ASN A 230 -8.89 -22.93 -17.84
C ASN A 230 -8.15 -21.82 -17.07
N ASN A 231 -8.43 -20.56 -17.30
CA ASN A 231 -7.87 -19.46 -16.52
C ASN A 231 -8.62 -19.28 -15.18
N THR A 232 -8.24 -20.07 -14.20
CA THR A 232 -8.92 -20.16 -12.89
C THR A 232 -9.01 -18.84 -12.14
N THR A 233 -8.05 -17.92 -12.33
CA THR A 233 -8.08 -16.57 -11.76
C THR A 233 -9.33 -15.79 -12.20
N VAL A 234 -9.66 -15.83 -13.49
CA VAL A 234 -10.85 -15.17 -14.03
C VAL A 234 -12.11 -15.88 -13.59
N ASN A 235 -12.11 -17.21 -13.61
CA ASN A 235 -13.28 -17.99 -13.18
C ASN A 235 -13.62 -17.70 -11.71
N ALA A 236 -12.63 -17.63 -10.81
CA ALA A 236 -12.85 -17.29 -9.41
C ALA A 236 -13.44 -15.87 -9.22
N ALA A 237 -12.98 -14.90 -10.02
CA ALA A 237 -13.56 -13.56 -9.98
C ALA A 237 -15.00 -13.53 -10.49
N MET A 238 -15.28 -14.23 -11.57
CA MET A 238 -16.66 -14.37 -12.10
C MET A 238 -17.58 -15.04 -11.09
N GLU A 239 -17.16 -16.13 -10.46
CA GLU A 239 -17.91 -16.82 -9.40
C GLU A 239 -18.20 -15.89 -8.21
N SER A 240 -17.29 -15.00 -7.87
CA SER A 240 -17.46 -13.98 -6.82
C SER A 240 -18.39 -12.83 -7.25
N GLY A 241 -18.72 -12.72 -8.54
CA GLY A 241 -19.52 -11.61 -9.08
C GLY A 241 -18.70 -10.32 -9.28
N CYS A 242 -17.39 -10.40 -9.24
CA CYS A 242 -16.51 -9.30 -9.56
C CYS A 242 -16.52 -9.02 -11.08
N ALA A 243 -16.59 -7.76 -11.48
CA ALA A 243 -16.47 -7.39 -12.89
C ALA A 243 -15.04 -7.62 -13.37
N VAL A 244 -14.85 -8.36 -14.45
CA VAL A 244 -13.54 -8.75 -14.97
C VAL A 244 -13.18 -7.92 -16.19
N ILE A 245 -11.98 -7.33 -16.16
CA ILE A 245 -11.31 -6.73 -17.32
C ILE A 245 -10.25 -7.72 -17.81
N THR A 246 -10.40 -8.18 -19.03
CA THR A 246 -9.51 -9.18 -19.64
C THR A 246 -9.34 -8.92 -21.13
N ASN A 247 -8.57 -9.73 -21.83
CA ASN A 247 -8.48 -9.68 -23.29
C ASN A 247 -9.08 -10.95 -23.90
N LEU A 248 -9.97 -10.78 -24.87
CA LEU A 248 -10.60 -11.86 -25.64
C LEU A 248 -9.96 -12.00 -27.02
N ASP A 249 -10.01 -13.20 -27.56
CA ASP A 249 -9.67 -13.55 -28.94
C ASP A 249 -10.60 -14.65 -29.49
N GLU A 250 -10.31 -15.19 -30.67
CA GLU A 250 -11.11 -16.21 -31.36
C GLU A 250 -11.17 -17.56 -30.61
N HIS A 251 -10.28 -17.80 -29.65
CA HIS A 251 -10.24 -19.01 -28.84
C HIS A 251 -10.77 -18.82 -27.42
N SER A 252 -11.25 -17.62 -27.11
CA SER A 252 -11.91 -17.34 -25.83
C SER A 252 -13.28 -18.03 -25.78
N PRO A 253 -13.76 -18.44 -24.59
CA PRO A 253 -15.06 -19.11 -24.49
C PRO A 253 -16.21 -18.29 -25.08
N ASP A 254 -17.01 -18.91 -25.97
CA ASP A 254 -18.11 -18.26 -26.71
C ASP A 254 -19.17 -17.55 -25.82
N GLY A 255 -19.29 -18.02 -24.57
CA GLY A 255 -20.22 -17.40 -23.62
C GLY A 255 -19.74 -16.08 -23.02
N LEU A 256 -18.47 -15.68 -23.26
CA LEU A 256 -17.90 -14.45 -22.73
C LEU A 256 -18.04 -13.32 -23.73
N VAL A 257 -18.88 -12.34 -23.37
CA VAL A 257 -19.29 -11.26 -24.27
C VAL A 257 -18.95 -9.90 -23.65
N HIS A 258 -18.24 -9.08 -24.44
CA HIS A 258 -17.83 -7.73 -24.03
C HIS A 258 -19.03 -6.88 -23.57
N LEU A 259 -18.88 -6.22 -22.39
CA LEU A 259 -19.87 -5.38 -21.72
C LEU A 259 -21.18 -6.10 -21.32
N GLN A 260 -21.25 -7.42 -21.50
CA GLN A 260 -22.35 -8.23 -20.96
C GLN A 260 -21.93 -8.94 -19.67
N ASN A 261 -20.83 -9.71 -19.71
CA ASN A 261 -20.33 -10.47 -18.57
C ASN A 261 -18.79 -10.39 -18.36
N VAL A 262 -18.08 -9.77 -19.29
CA VAL A 262 -16.68 -9.39 -19.15
C VAL A 262 -16.42 -8.05 -19.86
N ILE A 263 -15.32 -7.39 -19.53
CA ILE A 263 -14.85 -6.19 -20.22
C ILE A 263 -13.62 -6.59 -21.02
N ASP A 264 -13.74 -6.68 -22.34
CA ASP A 264 -12.60 -6.92 -23.21
C ASP A 264 -11.79 -5.64 -23.39
N ILE A 265 -10.57 -5.62 -22.85
CA ILE A 265 -9.68 -4.47 -22.87
C ILE A 265 -9.36 -4.00 -24.32
N ASN A 266 -9.33 -4.92 -25.28
CA ASN A 266 -9.02 -4.60 -26.68
C ASN A 266 -10.15 -3.83 -27.36
N ARG A 267 -11.39 -4.00 -26.91
CA ARG A 267 -12.61 -3.38 -27.44
C ARG A 267 -13.13 -2.25 -26.59
N CYS A 268 -12.63 -2.14 -25.35
CA CYS A 268 -13.11 -1.14 -24.40
C CYS A 268 -12.57 0.24 -24.75
N GLU A 269 -13.45 1.15 -25.10
CA GLU A 269 -13.12 2.57 -25.36
C GLU A 269 -13.29 3.42 -24.10
N ARG A 270 -14.21 3.01 -23.21
CA ARG A 270 -14.54 3.69 -21.96
C ARG A 270 -14.98 2.66 -20.91
N LEU A 271 -14.51 2.81 -19.69
CA LEU A 271 -14.97 1.97 -18.57
C LEU A 271 -16.46 2.21 -18.28
N PRO A 272 -17.22 1.14 -17.98
CA PRO A 272 -18.63 1.25 -17.65
C PRO A 272 -18.86 2.03 -16.34
N ASP A 273 -20.07 2.55 -16.18
CA ASP A 273 -20.51 3.18 -14.93
C ASP A 273 -20.82 2.15 -13.80
N GLY A 274 -21.14 2.65 -12.60
CA GLY A 274 -21.35 1.79 -11.44
C GLY A 274 -22.48 0.75 -11.60
N GLU A 275 -23.60 1.11 -12.22
CA GLU A 275 -24.72 0.20 -12.47
C GLU A 275 -24.35 -0.86 -13.51
N GLN A 276 -23.65 -0.44 -14.54
CA GLN A 276 -23.20 -1.33 -15.60
C GLN A 276 -22.13 -2.31 -15.07
N ILE A 277 -21.20 -1.86 -14.23
CA ILE A 277 -20.22 -2.72 -13.54
C ILE A 277 -20.93 -3.82 -12.74
N GLN A 278 -21.91 -3.45 -11.93
CA GLN A 278 -22.67 -4.41 -11.13
C GLN A 278 -23.46 -5.41 -12.00
N ARG A 279 -24.02 -4.95 -13.11
CA ARG A 279 -24.73 -5.80 -14.07
C ARG A 279 -23.80 -6.81 -14.73
N ILE A 280 -22.60 -6.36 -15.17
CA ILE A 280 -21.56 -7.22 -15.73
C ILE A 280 -21.13 -8.28 -14.73
N GLY A 281 -20.87 -7.89 -13.47
CA GLY A 281 -20.46 -8.82 -12.41
C GLY A 281 -21.53 -9.88 -12.12
N ARG A 282 -22.83 -9.50 -12.06
CA ARG A 282 -23.93 -10.45 -11.90
C ARG A 282 -24.02 -11.44 -13.07
N ALA A 283 -23.96 -10.96 -14.30
CA ALA A 283 -23.99 -11.80 -15.49
C ALA A 283 -22.75 -12.72 -15.59
N ALA A 284 -21.59 -12.24 -15.15
CA ALA A 284 -20.38 -13.05 -15.01
C ALA A 284 -20.58 -14.21 -14.02
N ARG A 285 -21.18 -13.93 -12.86
CA ARG A 285 -21.48 -14.95 -11.85
C ARG A 285 -22.48 -15.99 -12.36
N GLU A 286 -23.54 -15.57 -13.03
CA GLU A 286 -24.54 -16.48 -13.60
C GLU A 286 -23.92 -17.45 -14.60
N ILE A 287 -23.07 -16.98 -15.52
CA ILE A 287 -22.41 -17.87 -16.49
C ILE A 287 -21.36 -18.76 -15.83
N ALA A 288 -20.62 -18.26 -14.84
CA ALA A 288 -19.65 -19.06 -14.10
C ALA A 288 -20.33 -20.21 -13.35
N GLN A 289 -21.41 -19.93 -12.63
CA GLN A 289 -22.17 -20.95 -11.91
C GLN A 289 -22.86 -21.95 -12.85
N GLY A 290 -23.40 -21.49 -13.98
CA GLY A 290 -24.15 -22.35 -14.90
C GLY A 290 -23.30 -23.20 -15.83
N ARG A 291 -22.07 -22.73 -16.19
CA ARG A 291 -21.23 -23.42 -17.21
C ARG A 291 -19.84 -23.81 -16.74
N TYR A 292 -19.26 -23.06 -15.78
CA TYR A 292 -17.85 -23.23 -15.40
C TYR A 292 -17.69 -23.67 -13.95
N GLY A 293 -18.79 -23.96 -13.23
CA GLY A 293 -18.77 -24.38 -11.84
C GLY A 293 -18.27 -25.81 -11.65
N TRP A 294 -17.80 -26.13 -10.45
CA TRP A 294 -17.30 -27.46 -10.07
C TRP A 294 -18.35 -28.57 -10.26
N ASP A 295 -19.63 -28.31 -9.98
CA ASP A 295 -20.69 -29.30 -10.17
C ASP A 295 -20.84 -29.72 -11.62
N HIS A 296 -20.70 -28.76 -12.55
CA HIS A 296 -20.72 -29.02 -13.98
C HIS A 296 -19.54 -29.90 -14.41
N LEU A 297 -18.32 -29.54 -13.98
CA LEU A 297 -17.12 -30.32 -14.27
C LEU A 297 -17.21 -31.75 -13.72
N VAL A 298 -17.62 -31.89 -12.45
CA VAL A 298 -17.78 -33.20 -11.79
C VAL A 298 -18.84 -34.05 -12.45
N ALA A 299 -19.97 -33.47 -12.89
CA ALA A 299 -21.01 -34.20 -13.60
C ALA A 299 -20.49 -34.83 -14.91
N HIS A 300 -19.57 -34.16 -15.63
CA HIS A 300 -18.97 -34.69 -16.86
C HIS A 300 -17.90 -35.74 -16.61
N LEU A 301 -17.21 -35.69 -15.46
CA LEU A 301 -16.16 -36.64 -15.10
C LEU A 301 -16.70 -37.92 -14.42
N ARG A 302 -17.93 -37.90 -13.89
CA ARG A 302 -18.56 -39.11 -13.33
C ARG A 302 -18.86 -40.10 -14.44
N PRO A 303 -18.40 -41.36 -14.34
CA PRO A 303 -18.76 -42.36 -15.33
C PRO A 303 -20.27 -42.52 -15.37
N VAL A 304 -20.83 -42.46 -16.58
CA VAL A 304 -22.26 -42.83 -16.78
C VAL A 304 -22.35 -44.29 -16.41
N VAL A 305 -22.86 -44.58 -15.21
CA VAL A 305 -23.25 -45.93 -14.83
C VAL A 305 -24.44 -46.28 -15.75
N ARG A 306 -24.15 -46.99 -16.85
CA ARG A 306 -25.20 -47.56 -17.68
C ARG A 306 -25.92 -48.61 -16.80
N ALA A 307 -27.16 -48.29 -16.44
CA ALA A 307 -28.07 -49.21 -15.80
C ALA A 307 -28.41 -50.37 -16.75
#